data_1a84a74b7c5ddba3bce56925d7457f87
#
_entry.id   1a84a74b7c5ddba3bce56925d7457f87
#
_cell.length_a   1.000
_cell.length_b   1.000
_cell.length_c   1.000
_cell.angle_alpha   90.00
_cell.angle_beta   90.00
_cell.angle_gamma   90.00
#
_symmetry.space_group_name_H-M   'P 1'
#
loop_
_entity.id
_entity.type
_entity.pdbx_description
1 polymer ?
#
loop_
_entity_poly.entity_id
_entity_poly.type
_entity_poly.pdbx_seq_one_letter_code
_entity_poly.pdbx_strand_id
1 'polypeptide(L)'
;MELKIYNQQGVLKATVSPSDSDRHVKEVMNDNVLNLSFTLYEYVRLGVNDYVDFDGERFTLLEDYKPEQNSTVEYVYNCKFYGIESELKKAKVLKLVDNENELSFSYDATAAEHLQLICDNINRIKGGNAWVIGEVVSTGNVNIEYDNIFCFDALSEIAKNFDTEWWIEGSTINLSRCEHGIAIPLGYGKGLKKLTRVANDTVPFFTRLYPLGSTRNIVQSDYGYKRLQLPGGVRYVEKNTYLGIVEQSEENFFSGIYPRRTGKVSTVRSTEATGEDGNKFTIYYFTDSSLDFDPNDYEIEGLVKNVVFQSGELNGRDFEVNFNSKTKEFEIVTQFPYENQQLPGGLLIPKPKDEYSLYNIRMPKEYYPLAEQEYAEAVAKYMDKISIDTSVYKAPTDYVYLEENRIALKIGRRVLLENEIYFPAGAHES
;
A
#
# COMPACT_ATOMS: atom_id res chain seq x y z
N MET A 1 10.18 31.38 21.38
CA MET A 1 11.00 30.23 20.95
C MET A 1 11.86 30.66 19.76
N GLU A 2 13.13 30.33 19.75
CA GLU A 2 14.01 30.61 18.62
C GLU A 2 14.35 29.27 17.90
N LEU A 3 14.32 29.28 16.57
CA LEU A 3 14.75 28.18 15.74
C LEU A 3 16.09 28.51 15.07
N LYS A 4 16.93 27.53 14.95
CA LYS A 4 18.27 27.68 14.36
C LYS A 4 18.35 26.88 13.07
N ILE A 5 18.74 27.56 12.00
CA ILE A 5 18.93 26.94 10.68
C ILE A 5 20.41 26.66 10.51
N TYR A 6 20.74 25.41 10.21
CA TYR A 6 22.10 24.93 10.01
C TYR A 6 22.31 24.45 8.58
N ASN A 7 23.55 24.51 8.12
CA ASN A 7 23.91 23.79 6.89
C ASN A 7 24.13 22.28 7.18
N GLN A 8 24.33 21.51 6.12
CA GLN A 8 24.57 20.05 6.20
C GLN A 8 25.75 19.66 7.13
N GLN A 9 26.74 20.54 7.31
CA GLN A 9 27.90 20.34 8.17
C GLN A 9 27.65 20.78 9.63
N GLY A 10 26.45 21.25 9.96
CA GLY A 10 26.09 21.71 11.30
C GLY A 10 26.55 23.13 11.62
N VAL A 11 26.94 23.93 10.60
CA VAL A 11 27.29 25.35 10.79
C VAL A 11 26.00 26.17 10.81
N LEU A 12 25.84 27.01 11.85
CA LEU A 12 24.70 27.91 12.00
C LEU A 12 24.68 28.94 10.86
N LYS A 13 23.55 29.04 10.16
CA LYS A 13 23.28 30.01 9.11
C LYS A 13 22.41 31.16 9.53
N ALA A 14 21.36 30.87 10.30
CA ALA A 14 20.42 31.87 10.79
C ALA A 14 19.76 31.42 12.10
N THR A 15 19.37 32.41 12.92
CA THR A 15 18.47 32.21 14.05
C THR A 15 17.21 33.00 13.77
N VAL A 16 16.07 32.33 13.81
CA VAL A 16 14.77 32.89 13.42
C VAL A 16 13.75 32.67 14.51
N SER A 17 12.83 33.61 14.66
CA SER A 17 11.70 33.48 15.57
C SER A 17 10.46 33.10 14.75
N PRO A 18 9.77 32.01 15.09
CA PRO A 18 8.54 31.63 14.40
C PRO A 18 7.49 32.76 14.48
N SER A 19 6.74 32.89 13.42
CA SER A 19 5.60 33.81 13.30
C SER A 19 4.27 33.09 13.57
N ASP A 20 3.19 33.83 13.74
CA ASP A 20 1.84 33.25 13.92
C ASP A 20 1.34 32.48 12.67
N SER A 21 1.96 32.69 11.53
CA SER A 21 1.65 32.00 10.29
C SER A 21 2.37 30.67 10.14
N ASP A 22 3.42 30.42 10.91
CA ASP A 22 4.21 29.20 10.81
C ASP A 22 3.42 27.97 11.24
N ARG A 23 3.71 26.84 10.61
CA ARG A 23 2.97 25.60 10.82
C ARG A 23 3.90 24.40 10.76
N HIS A 24 3.76 23.53 11.74
CA HIS A 24 4.18 22.14 11.62
C HIS A 24 2.96 21.31 11.23
N VAL A 25 3.06 20.57 10.14
CA VAL A 25 1.98 19.71 9.60
C VAL A 25 2.53 18.31 9.48
N LYS A 26 1.90 17.38 10.19
CA LYS A 26 2.21 15.94 10.12
C LYS A 26 0.90 15.19 9.97
N GLU A 27 0.78 14.41 8.90
CA GLU A 27 -0.43 13.66 8.55
C GLU A 27 -0.05 12.20 8.26
N VAL A 28 -1.00 11.29 8.49
CA VAL A 28 -0.86 9.88 8.10
C VAL A 28 -0.77 9.79 6.59
N MET A 29 0.09 8.94 6.08
CA MET A 29 0.30 8.71 4.63
C MET A 29 0.74 9.95 3.85
N ASN A 30 1.34 10.92 4.52
CA ASN A 30 1.74 12.17 3.90
C ASN A 30 3.10 12.67 4.43
N ASP A 31 3.52 13.81 3.91
CA ASP A 31 4.73 14.49 4.35
C ASP A 31 4.58 15.04 5.78
N ASN A 32 5.70 15.06 6.46
CA ASN A 32 5.91 15.81 7.68
C ASN A 32 6.64 17.11 7.33
N VAL A 33 6.03 18.24 7.56
CA VAL A 33 6.49 19.52 7.00
C VAL A 33 6.49 20.61 8.06
N LEU A 34 7.59 21.37 8.12
CA LEU A 34 7.72 22.58 8.88
C LEU A 34 7.78 23.80 7.94
N ASN A 35 6.73 24.61 7.94
CA ASN A 35 6.66 25.84 7.17
C ASN A 35 7.11 27.01 8.07
N LEU A 36 8.11 27.74 7.64
CA LEU A 36 8.66 28.88 8.36
C LEU A 36 8.69 30.13 7.48
N SER A 37 8.13 31.22 7.98
CA SER A 37 8.15 32.54 7.34
C SER A 37 8.90 33.52 8.25
N PHE A 38 9.99 34.10 7.74
CA PHE A 38 10.81 35.02 8.50
C PHE A 38 11.50 36.06 7.60
N THR A 39 11.91 37.14 8.19
CA THR A 39 12.67 38.23 7.51
C THR A 39 14.07 38.28 8.07
N LEU A 40 15.06 38.37 7.21
CA LEU A 40 16.45 38.66 7.56
C LEU A 40 16.88 39.96 6.93
N TYR A 41 17.76 40.69 7.65
CA TYR A 41 18.31 41.95 7.19
C TYR A 41 19.68 41.81 6.49
N GLU A 42 20.09 40.56 6.33
CA GLU A 42 21.24 40.14 5.54
C GLU A 42 20.82 38.96 4.62
N TYR A 43 21.41 38.92 3.44
CA TYR A 43 21.16 37.76 2.55
C TYR A 43 21.83 36.52 3.09
N VAL A 44 21.05 35.50 3.39
CA VAL A 44 21.54 34.18 3.78
C VAL A 44 21.12 33.17 2.73
N ARG A 45 22.11 32.56 2.04
CA ARG A 45 21.81 31.47 1.12
C ARG A 45 21.37 30.23 1.88
N LEU A 46 20.13 29.80 1.64
CA LEU A 46 19.60 28.52 2.09
C LEU A 46 19.55 27.55 0.91
N GLY A 47 20.02 26.32 1.11
CA GLY A 47 20.14 25.34 0.04
C GLY A 47 19.77 23.93 0.46
N VAL A 48 19.88 23.01 -0.47
CA VAL A 48 19.59 21.58 -0.27
C VAL A 48 20.33 21.04 0.96
N ASN A 49 19.60 20.30 1.81
CA ASN A 49 20.06 19.71 3.08
C ASN A 49 20.41 20.73 4.18
N ASP A 50 20.14 22.03 4.03
CA ASP A 50 20.07 22.91 5.19
C ASP A 50 18.89 22.47 6.07
N TYR A 51 19.04 22.55 7.38
CA TYR A 51 18.08 21.94 8.29
C TYR A 51 17.75 22.76 9.52
N VAL A 52 16.60 22.43 10.10
CA VAL A 52 16.12 22.90 11.41
C VAL A 52 15.78 21.68 12.23
N ASP A 53 16.21 21.66 13.50
CA ASP A 53 15.75 20.69 14.49
C ASP A 53 14.54 21.28 15.26
N PHE A 54 13.40 20.59 15.23
CA PHE A 54 12.17 21.02 15.88
C PHE A 54 11.45 19.81 16.49
N ASP A 55 11.00 19.92 17.73
CA ASP A 55 10.29 18.87 18.49
C ASP A 55 10.98 17.49 18.47
N GLY A 56 12.31 17.49 18.50
CA GLY A 56 13.14 16.27 18.46
C GLY A 56 13.29 15.64 17.09
N GLU A 57 12.71 16.22 16.06
CA GLU A 57 12.82 15.77 14.66
C GLU A 57 13.67 16.75 13.84
N ARG A 58 14.31 16.26 12.79
CA ARG A 58 15.07 17.08 11.84
C ARG A 58 14.28 17.31 10.56
N PHE A 59 14.18 18.58 10.17
CA PHE A 59 13.52 19.03 8.96
C PHE A 59 14.53 19.64 8.02
N THR A 60 14.54 19.23 6.75
CA THR A 60 15.53 19.64 5.75
C THR A 60 14.90 20.32 4.54
N LEU A 61 15.66 21.25 3.91
CA LEU A 61 15.31 21.78 2.61
C LEU A 61 15.64 20.76 1.51
N LEU A 62 14.71 20.57 0.57
CA LEU A 62 14.91 19.67 -0.58
C LEU A 62 15.44 20.39 -1.82
N GLU A 63 15.42 21.73 -1.84
CA GLU A 63 15.85 22.55 -2.96
C GLU A 63 16.57 23.83 -2.48
N ASP A 64 17.30 24.47 -3.38
CA ASP A 64 17.90 25.77 -3.12
C ASP A 64 16.80 26.83 -3.05
N TYR A 65 16.74 27.53 -1.92
CA TYR A 65 15.73 28.54 -1.68
C TYR A 65 16.22 29.94 -2.08
N LYS A 66 15.36 30.68 -2.77
CA LYS A 66 15.60 32.10 -3.14
C LYS A 66 14.60 32.99 -2.41
N PRO A 67 15.06 33.82 -1.47
CA PRO A 67 14.17 34.74 -0.76
C PRO A 67 13.64 35.85 -1.68
N GLU A 68 12.50 36.41 -1.31
CA GLU A 68 12.01 37.65 -1.87
C GLU A 68 12.81 38.81 -1.29
N GLN A 69 13.33 39.71 -2.14
CA GLN A 69 14.07 40.88 -1.73
C GLN A 69 13.16 42.12 -1.77
N ASN A 70 12.77 42.61 -0.59
CA ASN A 70 11.91 43.80 -0.48
C ASN A 70 12.71 45.11 -0.54
N SER A 71 13.98 45.06 -0.15
CA SER A 71 14.89 46.20 -0.22
C SER A 71 16.35 45.74 -0.33
N THR A 72 17.29 46.68 -0.32
CA THR A 72 18.72 46.34 -0.32
C THR A 72 19.22 45.61 0.92
N VAL A 73 18.44 45.64 2.01
CA VAL A 73 18.77 45.03 3.30
C VAL A 73 17.66 44.19 3.91
N GLU A 74 16.61 43.84 3.12
CA GLU A 74 15.47 43.09 3.64
C GLU A 74 15.14 41.94 2.70
N TYR A 75 15.22 40.74 3.26
CA TYR A 75 14.99 39.46 2.56
C TYR A 75 13.93 38.64 3.28
N VAL A 76 12.84 38.28 2.60
CA VAL A 76 11.73 37.51 3.14
C VAL A 76 11.85 36.07 2.70
N TYR A 77 11.81 35.16 3.64
CA TYR A 77 11.92 33.72 3.46
C TYR A 77 10.59 33.06 3.81
N ASN A 78 10.06 32.23 2.91
CA ASN A 78 8.91 31.36 3.12
C ASN A 78 9.34 29.92 2.84
N CYS A 79 10.03 29.31 3.78
CA CYS A 79 10.70 28.04 3.60
C CYS A 79 9.81 26.88 4.01
N LYS A 80 9.86 25.81 3.22
CA LYS A 80 9.22 24.54 3.51
C LYS A 80 10.31 23.50 3.78
N PHE A 81 10.46 23.13 5.05
CA PHE A 81 11.38 22.09 5.48
C PHE A 81 10.63 20.77 5.64
N TYR A 82 11.24 19.68 5.22
CA TYR A 82 10.64 18.34 5.18
C TYR A 82 11.26 17.41 6.21
N GLY A 83 10.43 16.62 6.85
CA GLY A 83 10.83 15.58 7.77
C GLY A 83 11.48 14.38 7.06
N ILE A 84 11.75 13.35 7.85
CA ILE A 84 12.45 12.14 7.38
C ILE A 84 11.67 11.39 6.30
N GLU A 85 10.35 11.52 6.25
CA GLU A 85 9.46 10.93 5.25
C GLU A 85 9.88 11.28 3.81
N SER A 86 10.45 12.48 3.64
CA SER A 86 10.95 12.94 2.33
C SER A 86 12.11 12.12 1.76
N GLU A 87 12.80 11.36 2.60
CA GLU A 87 13.87 10.45 2.16
C GLU A 87 13.34 9.36 1.23
N LEU A 88 12.12 8.90 1.47
CA LEU A 88 11.45 7.90 0.64
C LEU A 88 11.18 8.39 -0.80
N LYS A 89 11.13 9.71 -1.01
CA LYS A 89 10.98 10.32 -2.34
C LYS A 89 12.28 10.30 -3.17
N LYS A 90 13.39 9.88 -2.57
CA LYS A 90 14.71 9.81 -3.22
C LYS A 90 15.05 8.41 -3.71
N ALA A 91 14.38 7.37 -3.20
CA ALA A 91 14.61 5.97 -3.54
C ALA A 91 13.55 5.45 -4.51
N LYS A 92 13.97 4.83 -5.60
CA LYS A 92 13.12 4.05 -6.50
C LYS A 92 12.93 2.65 -5.95
N VAL A 93 11.76 2.06 -6.17
CA VAL A 93 11.54 0.64 -5.91
C VAL A 93 12.17 -0.17 -7.04
N LEU A 94 13.11 -1.01 -6.69
CA LEU A 94 13.81 -1.92 -7.59
C LEU A 94 13.66 -3.35 -7.08
N LYS A 95 13.42 -4.29 -7.98
CA LYS A 95 13.64 -5.72 -7.73
C LYS A 95 15.02 -6.06 -8.28
N LEU A 96 15.93 -6.46 -7.38
CA LEU A 96 17.28 -6.86 -7.76
C LEU A 96 17.25 -8.35 -8.13
N VAL A 97 17.48 -8.65 -9.40
CA VAL A 97 17.53 -10.01 -9.93
C VAL A 97 18.80 -10.14 -10.76
N ASP A 98 19.62 -11.14 -10.48
CA ASP A 98 20.83 -11.46 -11.24
C ASP A 98 21.83 -10.30 -11.43
N ASN A 99 21.92 -9.39 -10.46
CA ASN A 99 22.64 -8.11 -10.57
C ASN A 99 22.05 -7.12 -11.59
N GLU A 100 20.85 -7.39 -12.11
CA GLU A 100 20.07 -6.45 -12.89
C GLU A 100 19.10 -5.69 -12.00
N ASN A 101 18.77 -4.46 -12.41
CA ASN A 101 17.83 -3.60 -11.71
C ASN A 101 16.52 -3.61 -12.49
N GLU A 102 15.51 -4.29 -11.98
CA GLU A 102 14.19 -4.30 -12.56
C GLU A 102 13.34 -3.17 -11.95
N LEU A 103 12.93 -2.20 -12.80
CA LEU A 103 12.15 -1.03 -12.39
C LEU A 103 10.65 -1.22 -12.56
N SER A 104 10.25 -2.12 -13.47
CA SER A 104 8.85 -2.45 -13.77
C SER A 104 8.65 -3.94 -13.57
N PHE A 105 7.89 -4.32 -12.53
CA PHE A 105 7.65 -5.71 -12.17
C PHE A 105 6.38 -5.86 -11.35
N SER A 106 5.80 -7.05 -11.39
CA SER A 106 4.74 -7.48 -10.47
C SER A 106 5.34 -8.24 -9.29
N TYR A 107 4.77 -8.05 -8.11
CA TYR A 107 5.17 -8.74 -6.89
C TYR A 107 3.94 -9.22 -6.13
N ASP A 108 3.78 -10.53 -6.00
CA ASP A 108 2.70 -11.16 -5.24
C ASP A 108 3.23 -11.57 -3.86
N ALA A 109 2.85 -10.81 -2.85
CA ALA A 109 3.43 -10.92 -1.52
C ALA A 109 2.47 -10.44 -0.42
N THR A 110 2.81 -10.72 0.82
CA THR A 110 2.14 -10.19 2.01
C THR A 110 2.48 -8.72 2.23
N ALA A 111 1.69 -8.02 3.04
CA ALA A 111 1.97 -6.64 3.44
C ALA A 111 3.38 -6.46 4.03
N ALA A 112 3.84 -7.43 4.83
CA ALA A 112 5.17 -7.40 5.44
C ALA A 112 6.30 -7.51 4.39
N GLU A 113 6.15 -8.37 3.39
CA GLU A 113 7.13 -8.55 2.32
C GLU A 113 7.18 -7.35 1.39
N HIS A 114 6.03 -6.76 1.04
CA HIS A 114 5.98 -5.49 0.31
C HIS A 114 6.67 -4.37 1.08
N LEU A 115 6.44 -4.27 2.39
CA LEU A 115 7.10 -3.27 3.23
C LEU A 115 8.60 -3.52 3.34
N GLN A 116 9.04 -4.80 3.39
CA GLN A 116 10.46 -5.16 3.37
C GLN A 116 11.14 -4.69 2.08
N LEU A 117 10.49 -4.86 0.94
CA LEU A 117 10.99 -4.36 -0.35
C LEU A 117 11.23 -2.84 -0.31
N ILE A 118 10.34 -2.07 0.32
CA ILE A 118 10.53 -0.63 0.50
C ILE A 118 11.72 -0.33 1.42
N CYS A 119 11.81 -1.01 2.59
CA CYS A 119 12.93 -0.85 3.51
C CYS A 119 14.28 -1.18 2.86
N ASP A 120 14.35 -2.24 2.09
CA ASP A 120 15.58 -2.65 1.40
C ASP A 120 16.01 -1.60 0.36
N ASN A 121 15.06 -1.02 -0.36
CA ASN A 121 15.35 0.00 -1.36
C ASN A 121 15.80 1.33 -0.76
N ILE A 122 15.20 1.80 0.33
CA ILE A 122 15.68 3.01 1.01
C ILE A 122 17.06 2.76 1.66
N ASN A 123 17.28 1.60 2.26
CA ASN A 123 18.56 1.21 2.86
C ASN A 123 19.66 1.08 1.80
N ARG A 124 19.33 0.62 0.59
CA ARG A 124 20.25 0.54 -0.54
C ARG A 124 20.90 1.88 -0.86
N ILE A 125 20.11 2.97 -0.90
CA ILE A 125 20.64 4.31 -1.22
C ILE A 125 21.29 5.00 -0.01
N LYS A 126 20.89 4.64 1.22
CA LYS A 126 21.43 5.20 2.45
C LYS A 126 22.74 4.56 2.86
N GLY A 127 22.98 3.35 2.45
CA GLY A 127 24.16 2.55 2.86
C GLY A 127 24.03 2.08 4.30
N GLY A 128 23.41 0.93 4.51
CA GLY A 128 23.21 0.31 5.84
C GLY A 128 21.76 -0.10 6.05
N ASN A 129 21.39 -0.43 7.29
CA ASN A 129 20.06 -0.89 7.69
C ASN A 129 19.44 0.10 8.70
N ALA A 130 19.45 1.40 8.38
CA ALA A 130 18.91 2.43 9.26
C ALA A 130 17.37 2.42 9.29
N TRP A 131 16.74 2.06 8.16
CA TRP A 131 15.29 1.92 8.07
C TRP A 131 14.87 0.49 8.39
N VAL A 132 13.84 0.37 9.22
CA VAL A 132 13.33 -0.92 9.70
C VAL A 132 11.81 -0.96 9.59
N ILE A 133 11.27 -2.19 9.54
CA ILE A 133 9.84 -2.44 9.61
C ILE A 133 9.38 -2.34 11.07
N GLY A 134 8.28 -1.66 11.28
CA GLY A 134 7.59 -1.60 12.57
C GLY A 134 6.36 -2.51 12.62
N GLU A 135 5.23 -1.91 13.01
CA GLU A 135 3.95 -2.62 13.04
C GLU A 135 3.43 -2.86 11.62
N VAL A 136 3.00 -4.10 11.33
CA VAL A 136 2.44 -4.48 10.02
C VAL A 136 1.19 -5.29 10.22
N VAL A 137 0.15 -4.97 9.44
CA VAL A 137 -1.09 -5.75 9.39
C VAL A 137 -0.81 -7.15 8.83
N SER A 138 -1.39 -8.18 9.47
CA SER A 138 -1.29 -9.55 8.98
C SER A 138 -2.25 -9.77 7.81
N THR A 139 -1.73 -10.18 6.66
CA THR A 139 -2.49 -10.32 5.41
C THR A 139 -2.13 -11.60 4.66
N GLY A 140 -3.00 -11.98 3.72
CA GLY A 140 -2.62 -12.86 2.61
C GLY A 140 -1.80 -12.10 1.56
N ASN A 141 -1.43 -12.80 0.50
CA ASN A 141 -0.72 -12.21 -0.63
C ASN A 141 -1.65 -11.34 -1.48
N VAL A 142 -1.10 -10.23 -1.96
CA VAL A 142 -1.71 -9.37 -2.97
C VAL A 142 -0.66 -9.08 -4.03
N ASN A 143 -1.06 -9.16 -5.30
CA ASN A 143 -0.17 -8.81 -6.41
C ASN A 143 -0.21 -7.30 -6.64
N ILE A 144 0.94 -6.63 -6.50
CA ILE A 144 1.09 -5.20 -6.77
C ILE A 144 2.08 -5.01 -7.92
N GLU A 145 1.69 -4.19 -8.89
CA GLU A 145 2.55 -3.79 -9.99
C GLU A 145 3.32 -2.52 -9.62
N TYR A 146 4.64 -2.60 -9.71
CA TYR A 146 5.54 -1.47 -9.55
C TYR A 146 6.07 -1.05 -10.92
N ASP A 147 5.88 0.20 -11.29
CA ASP A 147 6.38 0.76 -12.56
C ASP A 147 7.15 2.05 -12.32
N ASN A 148 8.48 1.94 -12.21
CA ASN A 148 9.38 3.08 -12.04
C ASN A 148 8.94 4.08 -10.94
N ILE A 149 8.39 3.57 -9.86
CA ILE A 149 7.78 4.31 -8.75
C ILE A 149 8.79 4.64 -7.65
N PHE A 150 8.61 5.74 -6.93
CA PHE A 150 9.38 6.04 -5.73
C PHE A 150 8.81 5.32 -4.49
N CYS A 151 9.67 5.05 -3.50
CA CYS A 151 9.26 4.35 -2.27
C CYS A 151 8.11 5.05 -1.54
N PHE A 152 8.05 6.38 -1.57
CA PHE A 152 6.97 7.16 -0.95
C PHE A 152 5.61 6.86 -1.60
N ASP A 153 5.55 6.91 -2.92
CA ASP A 153 4.31 6.66 -3.66
C ASP A 153 3.93 5.17 -3.59
N ALA A 154 4.93 4.29 -3.64
CA ALA A 154 4.74 2.85 -3.50
C ALA A 154 4.13 2.46 -2.13
N LEU A 155 4.53 3.12 -1.02
CA LEU A 155 3.89 2.92 0.28
C LEU A 155 2.39 3.24 0.25
N SER A 156 2.01 4.30 -0.46
CA SER A 156 0.59 4.67 -0.60
C SER A 156 -0.19 3.63 -1.42
N GLU A 157 0.42 3.09 -2.48
CA GLU A 157 -0.17 1.99 -3.25
C GLU A 157 -0.28 0.70 -2.43
N ILE A 158 0.74 0.36 -1.65
CA ILE A 158 0.72 -0.81 -0.74
C ILE A 158 -0.42 -0.63 0.28
N ALA A 159 -0.49 0.51 0.97
CA ALA A 159 -1.53 0.77 1.96
C ALA A 159 -2.94 0.68 1.37
N LYS A 160 -3.15 1.20 0.15
CA LYS A 160 -4.41 1.12 -0.57
C LYS A 160 -4.79 -0.33 -0.92
N ASN A 161 -3.84 -1.14 -1.40
CA ASN A 161 -4.11 -2.52 -1.79
C ASN A 161 -4.42 -3.41 -0.57
N PHE A 162 -3.82 -3.14 0.57
CA PHE A 162 -4.07 -3.87 1.84
C PHE A 162 -5.12 -3.22 2.72
N ASP A 163 -5.78 -2.14 2.24
CA ASP A 163 -6.82 -1.42 2.97
C ASP A 163 -6.38 -0.98 4.37
N THR A 164 -5.19 -0.39 4.46
CA THR A 164 -4.57 0.07 5.69
C THR A 164 -3.92 1.44 5.52
N GLU A 165 -3.12 1.86 6.48
CA GLU A 165 -2.41 3.14 6.49
C GLU A 165 -0.91 2.89 6.66
N TRP A 166 -0.08 3.84 6.21
CA TRP A 166 1.33 3.86 6.56
C TRP A 166 1.69 5.12 7.34
N TRP A 167 2.62 4.99 8.26
CA TRP A 167 3.12 6.08 9.08
C TRP A 167 4.55 5.79 9.56
N ILE A 168 5.27 6.85 9.94
CA ILE A 168 6.70 6.76 10.25
C ILE A 168 6.98 7.31 11.64
N GLU A 169 7.78 6.56 12.41
CA GLU A 169 8.38 7.00 13.66
C GLU A 169 9.91 6.87 13.59
N GLY A 170 10.62 8.00 13.60
CA GLY A 170 12.05 7.98 13.33
C GLY A 170 12.36 7.37 11.96
N SER A 171 13.10 6.27 11.91
CA SER A 171 13.35 5.49 10.69
C SER A 171 12.59 4.15 10.65
N THR A 172 11.52 4.03 11.41
CA THR A 172 10.64 2.86 11.41
C THR A 172 9.43 3.12 10.55
N ILE A 173 9.18 2.28 9.55
CA ILE A 173 8.00 2.33 8.69
C ILE A 173 6.97 1.35 9.24
N ASN A 174 5.78 1.85 9.52
CA ASN A 174 4.64 1.07 9.96
C ASN A 174 3.62 0.99 8.81
N LEU A 175 2.96 -0.15 8.70
CA LEU A 175 1.89 -0.41 7.72
C LEU A 175 0.72 -1.06 8.46
N SER A 176 0.02 -0.25 9.21
CA SER A 176 -1.12 -0.62 10.03
C SER A 176 -2.01 0.61 10.20
N ARG A 177 -3.12 0.47 10.91
CA ARG A 177 -3.91 1.63 11.30
C ARG A 177 -3.12 2.49 12.27
N CYS A 178 -2.93 3.78 11.95
CA CYS A 178 -2.25 4.72 12.82
C CYS A 178 -3.18 5.16 13.96
N GLU A 179 -3.42 4.25 14.93
CA GLU A 179 -4.37 4.46 16.02
C GLU A 179 -3.83 3.82 17.30
N HIS A 180 -3.43 4.61 18.26
CA HIS A 180 -2.81 4.09 19.48
C HIS A 180 -3.09 4.91 20.74
N GLY A 181 -2.90 4.24 21.86
CA GLY A 181 -3.02 4.79 23.20
C GLY A 181 -4.45 4.89 23.71
N ILE A 182 -4.60 5.31 24.95
CA ILE A 182 -5.89 5.57 25.56
C ILE A 182 -6.40 6.92 25.06
N ALA A 183 -7.67 6.99 24.67
CA ALA A 183 -8.29 8.20 24.15
C ALA A 183 -8.16 9.38 25.15
N ILE A 184 -7.67 10.51 24.66
CA ILE A 184 -7.53 11.74 25.43
C ILE A 184 -8.84 12.51 25.37
N PRO A 185 -9.50 12.78 26.52
CA PRO A 185 -10.74 13.54 26.50
C PRO A 185 -10.46 15.02 26.16
N LEU A 186 -11.13 15.52 25.14
CA LEU A 186 -11.12 16.91 24.71
C LEU A 186 -12.54 17.45 24.63
N GLY A 187 -12.82 18.53 25.35
CA GLY A 187 -14.11 19.20 25.36
C GLY A 187 -13.97 20.71 25.57
N TYR A 188 -15.05 21.44 25.47
CA TYR A 188 -15.03 22.86 25.80
C TYR A 188 -14.67 23.05 27.27
N GLY A 189 -13.65 23.91 27.54
CA GLY A 189 -13.04 24.04 28.86
C GLY A 189 -12.08 22.92 29.26
N LYS A 190 -11.86 21.94 28.37
CA LYS A 190 -10.94 20.81 28.51
C LYS A 190 -10.04 20.69 27.29
N GLY A 191 -9.38 21.77 26.91
CA GLY A 191 -8.43 21.80 25.80
C GLY A 191 -9.03 21.96 24.40
N LEU A 192 -10.36 21.98 24.24
CA LEU A 192 -11.00 22.21 22.97
C LEU A 192 -11.41 23.67 22.80
N LYS A 193 -10.92 24.34 21.74
CA LYS A 193 -11.32 25.72 21.39
C LYS A 193 -12.51 25.77 20.46
N LYS A 194 -12.57 24.84 19.50
CA LYS A 194 -13.62 24.78 18.49
C LYS A 194 -13.78 23.35 18.02
N LEU A 195 -14.99 22.96 17.67
CA LEU A 195 -15.28 21.70 16.99
C LEU A 195 -16.04 21.98 15.71
N THR A 196 -15.55 21.46 14.60
CA THR A 196 -16.22 21.58 13.31
C THR A 196 -16.29 20.21 12.68
N ARG A 197 -17.48 19.76 12.33
CA ARG A 197 -17.68 18.56 11.52
C ARG A 197 -17.53 18.93 10.04
N VAL A 198 -16.71 18.19 9.34
CA VAL A 198 -16.53 18.32 7.89
C VAL A 198 -17.02 17.02 7.25
N ALA A 199 -17.93 17.13 6.28
CA ALA A 199 -18.34 15.98 5.49
C ALA A 199 -17.11 15.42 4.76
N ASN A 200 -16.96 14.10 4.76
CA ASN A 200 -15.95 13.45 3.96
C ASN A 200 -16.59 13.03 2.63
N ASP A 201 -16.51 13.91 1.65
CA ASP A 201 -17.10 13.67 0.32
C ASP A 201 -16.32 12.62 -0.50
N THR A 202 -15.18 12.15 0.01
CA THR A 202 -14.35 11.14 -0.68
C THR A 202 -14.79 9.70 -0.39
N VAL A 203 -15.55 9.48 0.69
CA VAL A 203 -16.08 8.15 1.05
C VAL A 203 -17.58 8.16 0.77
N PRO A 204 -18.07 7.38 -0.21
CA PRO A 204 -19.50 7.33 -0.50
C PRO A 204 -20.26 6.69 0.68
N PHE A 205 -21.29 7.38 1.15
CA PHE A 205 -22.25 6.79 2.09
C PHE A 205 -23.22 5.87 1.35
N PHE A 206 -23.37 4.65 1.80
CA PHE A 206 -24.41 3.75 1.30
C PHE A 206 -24.90 2.80 2.42
N THR A 207 -26.09 2.26 2.26
CA THR A 207 -26.72 1.32 3.19
C THR A 207 -27.03 -0.03 2.55
N ARG A 208 -26.90 -0.13 1.21
CA ARG A 208 -27.01 -1.37 0.45
C ARG A 208 -25.87 -1.48 -0.56
N LEU A 209 -25.12 -2.56 -0.49
CA LEU A 209 -24.05 -2.89 -1.41
C LEU A 209 -24.46 -4.05 -2.33
N TYR A 210 -24.29 -3.87 -3.63
CA TYR A 210 -24.28 -4.94 -4.62
C TYR A 210 -22.82 -5.31 -4.92
N PRO A 211 -22.26 -6.30 -4.24
CA PRO A 211 -20.91 -6.74 -4.54
C PRO A 211 -20.93 -7.54 -5.84
N LEU A 212 -19.98 -7.27 -6.73
CA LEU A 212 -19.82 -7.97 -8.00
C LEU A 212 -18.59 -8.86 -7.94
N GLY A 213 -18.80 -10.16 -7.77
CA GLY A 213 -17.72 -11.13 -7.69
C GLY A 213 -16.97 -11.32 -9.01
N SER A 214 -15.78 -11.92 -8.95
CA SER A 214 -14.93 -12.21 -10.10
C SER A 214 -15.61 -13.14 -11.11
N THR A 215 -15.22 -13.02 -12.38
CA THR A 215 -15.57 -13.97 -13.46
C THR A 215 -14.48 -15.01 -13.71
N ARG A 216 -13.32 -14.86 -13.06
CA ARG A 216 -12.14 -15.70 -13.29
C ARG A 216 -12.38 -17.13 -12.82
N ASN A 217 -11.98 -18.12 -13.62
CA ASN A 217 -12.16 -19.55 -13.37
C ASN A 217 -13.62 -20.00 -13.20
N ILE A 218 -14.57 -19.23 -13.74
CA ILE A 218 -16.01 -19.50 -13.64
C ILE A 218 -16.58 -19.72 -15.03
N VAL A 219 -17.28 -20.84 -15.20
CA VAL A 219 -18.07 -21.15 -16.38
C VAL A 219 -19.54 -21.23 -15.97
N GLN A 220 -20.39 -20.42 -16.61
CA GLN A 220 -21.80 -20.28 -16.25
C GLN A 220 -22.57 -21.60 -16.29
N SER A 221 -22.28 -22.49 -17.24
CA SER A 221 -22.93 -23.81 -17.36
C SER A 221 -22.68 -24.70 -16.16
N ASP A 222 -21.53 -24.58 -15.50
CA ASP A 222 -21.08 -25.44 -14.42
C ASP A 222 -21.45 -24.87 -13.04
N TYR A 223 -21.27 -23.55 -12.88
CA TYR A 223 -21.52 -22.85 -11.63
C TYR A 223 -22.96 -22.31 -11.50
N GLY A 224 -23.64 -22.07 -12.63
CA GLY A 224 -24.99 -21.49 -12.69
C GLY A 224 -25.01 -19.96 -12.82
N TYR A 225 -23.92 -19.28 -12.54
CA TYR A 225 -23.78 -17.83 -12.60
C TYR A 225 -22.55 -17.42 -13.39
N LYS A 226 -22.57 -16.20 -13.96
CA LYS A 226 -21.42 -15.64 -14.68
C LYS A 226 -20.29 -15.14 -13.77
N ARG A 227 -20.62 -14.88 -12.51
CA ARG A 227 -19.73 -14.31 -11.50
C ARG A 227 -19.83 -15.09 -10.20
N LEU A 228 -18.77 -15.05 -9.41
CA LEU A 228 -18.77 -15.59 -8.05
C LEU A 228 -19.91 -14.94 -7.24
N GLN A 229 -20.67 -15.76 -6.56
CA GLN A 229 -21.83 -15.33 -5.75
C GLN A 229 -21.50 -15.37 -4.27
N LEU A 230 -22.23 -14.59 -3.48
CA LEU A 230 -22.24 -14.76 -2.04
C LEU A 230 -22.92 -16.11 -1.67
N PRO A 231 -22.50 -16.74 -0.56
CA PRO A 231 -23.13 -17.97 -0.10
C PRO A 231 -24.65 -17.85 0.00
N GLY A 232 -25.38 -18.88 -0.43
CA GLY A 232 -26.83 -18.88 -0.44
C GLY A 232 -27.48 -18.02 -1.53
N GLY A 233 -26.72 -17.50 -2.50
CA GLY A 233 -27.25 -16.71 -3.62
C GLY A 233 -27.72 -15.31 -3.22
N VAL A 234 -27.21 -14.78 -2.12
CA VAL A 234 -27.48 -13.41 -1.66
C VAL A 234 -26.93 -12.43 -2.71
N ARG A 235 -27.76 -11.45 -3.11
CA ARG A 235 -27.41 -10.50 -4.18
C ARG A 235 -26.86 -9.18 -3.69
N TYR A 236 -27.19 -8.81 -2.46
CA TYR A 236 -26.74 -7.56 -1.84
C TYR A 236 -26.62 -7.74 -0.32
N VAL A 237 -25.84 -6.86 0.29
CA VAL A 237 -25.67 -6.77 1.75
C VAL A 237 -26.16 -5.41 2.22
N GLU A 238 -26.84 -5.39 3.37
CA GLU A 238 -27.40 -4.16 3.94
C GLU A 238 -26.85 -3.90 5.34
N LYS A 239 -26.68 -2.61 5.65
CA LYS A 239 -26.34 -2.14 6.99
C LYS A 239 -26.92 -0.74 7.21
N ASN A 240 -27.38 -0.46 8.44
CA ASN A 240 -27.92 0.85 8.82
C ASN A 240 -29.10 1.34 7.96
N THR A 241 -29.98 0.44 7.53
CA THR A 241 -31.12 0.74 6.63
C THR A 241 -32.17 1.66 7.27
N TYR A 242 -32.11 1.90 8.58
CA TYR A 242 -32.92 2.91 9.25
C TYR A 242 -32.65 4.36 8.77
N LEU A 243 -31.50 4.58 8.12
CA LEU A 243 -31.14 5.86 7.49
C LEU A 243 -31.71 6.01 6.06
N GLY A 244 -32.48 5.04 5.57
CA GLY A 244 -32.95 4.94 4.20
C GLY A 244 -32.07 4.01 3.36
N ILE A 245 -32.54 3.67 2.16
CA ILE A 245 -31.79 2.83 1.23
C ILE A 245 -31.01 3.73 0.28
N VAL A 246 -29.69 3.63 0.35
CA VAL A 246 -28.74 4.21 -0.59
C VAL A 246 -27.92 3.06 -1.16
N GLU A 247 -27.99 2.87 -2.47
CA GLU A 247 -27.39 1.73 -3.17
C GLU A 247 -26.02 2.07 -3.72
N GLN A 248 -25.11 1.10 -3.66
CA GLN A 248 -23.78 1.13 -4.25
C GLN A 248 -23.46 -0.22 -4.88
N SER A 249 -22.64 -0.22 -5.93
CA SER A 249 -22.05 -1.44 -6.49
C SER A 249 -20.52 -1.36 -6.45
N GLU A 250 -19.87 -2.50 -6.21
CA GLU A 250 -18.42 -2.59 -6.18
C GLU A 250 -17.95 -3.87 -6.89
N GLU A 251 -17.01 -3.74 -7.82
CA GLU A 251 -16.45 -4.85 -8.59
C GLU A 251 -14.94 -4.99 -8.36
N ASN A 252 -14.21 -3.89 -8.42
CA ASN A 252 -12.75 -3.92 -8.47
C ASN A 252 -12.15 -4.52 -7.20
N PHE A 253 -12.70 -4.17 -6.06
CA PHE A 253 -12.24 -4.64 -4.75
C PHE A 253 -12.33 -6.18 -4.61
N PHE A 254 -13.28 -6.80 -5.30
CA PHE A 254 -13.54 -8.25 -5.21
C PHE A 254 -13.00 -9.05 -6.41
N SER A 255 -12.40 -8.40 -7.40
CA SER A 255 -11.95 -9.03 -8.65
C SER A 255 -10.86 -10.08 -8.47
N GLY A 256 -10.06 -9.95 -7.41
CA GLY A 256 -8.99 -10.87 -7.03
C GLY A 256 -9.46 -12.15 -6.32
N ILE A 257 -10.76 -12.24 -5.95
CA ILE A 257 -11.32 -13.39 -5.25
C ILE A 257 -12.04 -14.28 -6.25
N TYR A 258 -11.52 -15.48 -6.49
CA TYR A 258 -12.07 -16.42 -7.47
C TYR A 258 -11.74 -17.87 -7.06
N PRO A 259 -12.46 -18.86 -7.56
CA PRO A 259 -12.14 -20.25 -7.31
C PRO A 259 -10.74 -20.58 -7.80
N ARG A 260 -9.84 -20.93 -6.90
CA ARG A 260 -8.45 -21.23 -7.22
C ARG A 260 -7.87 -22.29 -6.29
N ARG A 261 -6.81 -22.93 -6.76
CA ARG A 261 -5.93 -23.76 -5.97
C ARG A 261 -4.54 -23.16 -6.00
N THR A 262 -3.96 -22.96 -4.82
CA THR A 262 -2.54 -22.69 -4.71
C THR A 262 -1.80 -24.02 -4.67
N GLY A 263 -1.03 -24.28 -5.73
CA GLY A 263 -0.18 -25.44 -5.87
C GLY A 263 1.24 -25.16 -5.43
N LYS A 264 2.05 -26.21 -5.34
CA LYS A 264 3.45 -26.11 -4.97
C LYS A 264 4.31 -26.95 -5.91
N VAL A 265 5.30 -26.33 -6.50
CA VAL A 265 6.27 -27.02 -7.38
C VAL A 265 7.01 -28.09 -6.58
N SER A 266 6.91 -29.34 -7.05
CA SER A 266 7.59 -30.49 -6.43
C SER A 266 8.95 -30.75 -7.08
N THR A 267 8.99 -30.83 -8.42
CA THR A 267 10.23 -31.04 -9.19
C THR A 267 10.24 -30.12 -10.41
N VAL A 268 11.45 -29.82 -10.86
CA VAL A 268 11.67 -29.03 -12.08
C VAL A 268 12.67 -29.77 -12.96
N ARG A 269 12.46 -29.76 -14.27
CA ARG A 269 13.43 -30.19 -15.29
C ARG A 269 13.38 -29.25 -16.48
N SER A 270 14.40 -29.30 -17.31
CA SER A 270 14.44 -28.55 -18.57
C SER A 270 14.93 -29.38 -19.73
N THR A 271 14.59 -28.95 -20.94
CA THR A 271 15.08 -29.54 -22.19
C THR A 271 15.46 -28.44 -23.18
N GLU A 272 16.52 -28.65 -23.95
CA GLU A 272 16.82 -27.74 -25.06
C GLU A 272 15.87 -28.04 -26.26
N ALA A 273 15.41 -26.97 -26.88
CA ALA A 273 14.65 -27.00 -28.13
C ALA A 273 15.29 -26.06 -29.14
N THR A 274 14.92 -26.24 -30.43
CA THR A 274 15.38 -25.37 -31.51
C THR A 274 14.14 -24.79 -32.21
N GLY A 275 14.07 -23.47 -32.28
CA GLY A 275 13.01 -22.75 -32.95
C GLY A 275 13.06 -22.90 -34.47
N GLU A 276 12.02 -22.45 -35.14
CA GLU A 276 11.94 -22.45 -36.60
C GLU A 276 13.03 -21.61 -37.28
N ASP A 277 13.50 -20.59 -36.56
CA ASP A 277 14.60 -19.69 -36.91
C ASP A 277 16.00 -20.27 -36.68
N GLY A 278 16.06 -21.54 -36.18
CA GLY A 278 17.32 -22.23 -35.85
C GLY A 278 17.94 -21.84 -34.51
N ASN A 279 17.35 -20.89 -33.76
CA ASN A 279 17.83 -20.48 -32.45
C ASN A 279 17.47 -21.52 -31.37
N LYS A 280 18.41 -21.80 -30.49
CA LYS A 280 18.20 -22.71 -29.38
C LYS A 280 17.59 -21.95 -28.19
N PHE A 281 16.66 -22.62 -27.51
CA PHE A 281 16.05 -22.12 -26.29
C PHE A 281 15.78 -23.28 -25.33
N THR A 282 15.47 -22.97 -24.08
CA THR A 282 15.23 -23.95 -23.03
C THR A 282 13.75 -23.97 -22.65
N ILE A 283 13.13 -25.12 -22.67
CA ILE A 283 11.77 -25.34 -22.18
C ILE A 283 11.86 -25.86 -20.75
N TYR A 284 11.11 -25.26 -19.84
CA TYR A 284 11.03 -25.66 -18.44
C TYR A 284 9.75 -26.42 -18.16
N TYR A 285 9.88 -27.47 -17.35
CA TYR A 285 8.78 -28.32 -16.91
C TYR A 285 8.78 -28.40 -15.39
N PHE A 286 7.61 -28.45 -14.79
CA PHE A 286 7.48 -28.71 -13.36
C PHE A 286 6.35 -29.69 -13.06
N THR A 287 6.44 -30.35 -11.90
CA THR A 287 5.39 -31.21 -11.36
C THR A 287 4.89 -30.65 -10.03
N ASP A 288 3.63 -30.95 -9.68
CA ASP A 288 3.07 -30.79 -8.36
C ASP A 288 2.49 -32.12 -7.87
N SER A 289 3.17 -32.75 -6.91
CA SER A 289 2.75 -34.04 -6.37
C SER A 289 1.46 -33.97 -5.55
N SER A 290 1.02 -32.77 -5.16
CA SER A 290 -0.23 -32.53 -4.44
C SER A 290 -1.41 -32.17 -5.34
N LEU A 291 -1.20 -32.11 -6.66
CA LEU A 291 -2.26 -31.84 -7.64
C LEU A 291 -3.26 -33.00 -7.65
N ASP A 292 -4.50 -32.72 -7.29
CA ASP A 292 -5.56 -33.68 -7.03
C ASP A 292 -6.56 -33.85 -8.19
N PHE A 293 -6.38 -33.11 -9.28
CA PHE A 293 -7.19 -33.20 -10.50
C PHE A 293 -6.32 -33.11 -11.77
N ASP A 294 -6.88 -33.47 -12.92
CA ASP A 294 -6.23 -33.25 -14.20
C ASP A 294 -6.66 -31.93 -14.83
N PRO A 295 -5.78 -30.94 -15.01
CA PRO A 295 -6.13 -29.65 -15.59
C PRO A 295 -6.71 -29.72 -17.00
N ASN A 296 -6.46 -30.80 -17.75
CA ASN A 296 -7.01 -30.98 -19.11
C ASN A 296 -8.52 -31.30 -19.08
N ASP A 297 -9.04 -31.86 -18.00
CA ASP A 297 -10.48 -32.11 -17.83
C ASP A 297 -11.26 -30.81 -17.54
N TYR A 298 -10.55 -29.72 -17.20
CA TYR A 298 -11.10 -28.45 -16.76
C TYR A 298 -10.81 -27.29 -17.70
N GLU A 299 -10.48 -27.54 -18.95
CA GLU A 299 -10.24 -26.49 -19.94
C GLU A 299 -11.49 -25.64 -20.20
N ILE A 300 -11.28 -24.36 -20.44
CA ILE A 300 -12.32 -23.42 -20.90
C ILE A 300 -12.09 -23.21 -22.40
N GLU A 301 -13.11 -23.46 -23.21
CA GLU A 301 -13.04 -23.29 -24.66
C GLU A 301 -12.61 -21.86 -25.02
N GLY A 302 -11.59 -21.76 -25.85
CA GLY A 302 -11.03 -20.49 -26.32
C GLY A 302 -10.06 -19.80 -25.36
N LEU A 303 -9.75 -20.39 -24.20
CA LEU A 303 -8.73 -19.91 -23.28
C LEU A 303 -7.57 -20.91 -23.16
N VAL A 304 -6.37 -20.39 -22.99
CA VAL A 304 -5.18 -21.18 -22.69
C VAL A 304 -4.96 -21.22 -21.20
N LYS A 305 -4.63 -22.40 -20.67
CA LYS A 305 -4.28 -22.58 -19.25
C LYS A 305 -3.04 -21.75 -18.91
N ASN A 306 -3.10 -21.00 -17.81
CA ASN A 306 -2.01 -20.21 -17.33
C ASN A 306 -1.67 -20.56 -15.88
N VAL A 307 -0.43 -20.35 -15.50
CA VAL A 307 0.04 -20.33 -14.11
C VAL A 307 0.56 -18.94 -13.78
N VAL A 308 0.24 -18.47 -12.59
CA VAL A 308 0.91 -17.32 -11.99
C VAL A 308 1.73 -17.82 -10.80
N PHE A 309 3.01 -17.54 -10.78
CA PHE A 309 3.88 -17.87 -9.64
C PHE A 309 3.67 -16.86 -8.51
N GLN A 310 3.52 -17.36 -7.29
CA GLN A 310 3.26 -16.57 -6.07
C GLN A 310 4.46 -16.55 -5.12
N SER A 311 5.53 -17.23 -5.47
CA SER A 311 6.79 -17.20 -4.73
C SER A 311 7.98 -17.56 -5.63
N GLY A 312 9.20 -17.44 -5.10
CA GLY A 312 10.44 -17.72 -5.82
C GLY A 312 10.82 -16.62 -6.82
N GLU A 313 11.75 -16.94 -7.71
CA GLU A 313 12.29 -16.00 -8.70
C GLU A 313 11.26 -15.57 -9.77
N LEU A 314 10.24 -16.39 -9.99
CA LEU A 314 9.16 -16.13 -10.93
C LEU A 314 7.94 -15.44 -10.27
N ASN A 315 8.03 -15.04 -9.01
CA ASN A 315 6.93 -14.42 -8.29
C ASN A 315 6.36 -13.21 -9.07
N GLY A 316 5.01 -13.19 -9.22
CA GLY A 316 4.24 -12.16 -9.93
C GLY A 316 4.21 -12.36 -11.46
N ARG A 317 4.94 -13.35 -12.01
CA ARG A 317 4.95 -13.64 -13.44
C ARG A 317 3.96 -14.73 -13.79
N ASP A 318 3.30 -14.56 -14.93
CA ASP A 318 2.38 -15.53 -15.48
C ASP A 318 2.89 -16.13 -16.79
N PHE A 319 2.55 -17.41 -16.99
CA PHE A 319 2.94 -18.16 -18.16
C PHE A 319 1.78 -19.01 -18.65
N GLU A 320 1.63 -19.10 -19.97
CA GLU A 320 0.85 -20.17 -20.58
C GLU A 320 1.48 -21.53 -20.28
N VAL A 321 0.67 -22.53 -20.01
CA VAL A 321 1.15 -23.88 -19.74
C VAL A 321 0.38 -24.95 -20.50
N ASN A 322 1.13 -25.97 -20.93
CA ASN A 322 0.57 -27.23 -21.36
C ASN A 322 0.67 -28.24 -20.21
N PHE A 323 -0.31 -29.13 -20.08
CA PHE A 323 -0.28 -30.17 -19.06
C PHE A 323 -0.30 -31.54 -19.70
N ASN A 324 0.63 -32.43 -19.32
CA ASN A 324 0.69 -33.79 -19.76
C ASN A 324 0.07 -34.71 -18.71
N SER A 325 -1.14 -35.21 -18.95
CA SER A 325 -1.89 -36.08 -18.04
C SER A 325 -1.17 -37.41 -17.71
N LYS A 326 -0.26 -37.91 -18.58
CA LYS A 326 0.46 -39.14 -18.33
C LYS A 326 1.66 -38.97 -17.40
N THR A 327 2.44 -37.92 -17.62
CA THR A 327 3.63 -37.61 -16.81
C THR A 327 3.31 -36.68 -15.62
N LYS A 328 2.11 -36.09 -15.60
CA LYS A 328 1.65 -35.06 -14.63
C LYS A 328 2.59 -33.89 -14.55
N GLU A 329 3.10 -33.47 -15.72
CA GLU A 329 4.01 -32.34 -15.84
C GLU A 329 3.31 -31.16 -16.51
N PHE A 330 3.57 -29.97 -15.96
CA PHE A 330 3.32 -28.72 -16.64
C PHE A 330 4.55 -28.36 -17.49
N GLU A 331 4.33 -28.03 -18.74
CA GLU A 331 5.31 -27.42 -19.63
C GLU A 331 5.02 -25.91 -19.67
N ILE A 332 6.00 -25.11 -19.31
CA ILE A 332 5.87 -23.66 -19.40
C ILE A 332 6.17 -23.23 -20.83
N VAL A 333 5.22 -22.53 -21.45
CA VAL A 333 5.42 -21.93 -22.77
C VAL A 333 6.44 -20.80 -22.64
N THR A 334 7.58 -20.98 -23.32
CA THR A 334 8.68 -20.01 -23.26
C THR A 334 8.26 -18.71 -23.94
N GLN A 335 8.46 -17.59 -23.26
CA GLN A 335 8.22 -16.23 -23.75
C GLN A 335 9.54 -15.59 -24.17
N PHE A 336 9.49 -14.67 -25.14
CA PHE A 336 10.64 -13.89 -25.60
C PHE A 336 10.29 -12.40 -25.53
N PRO A 337 10.27 -11.80 -24.32
CA PRO A 337 9.88 -10.39 -24.14
C PRO A 337 10.89 -9.42 -24.77
N TYR A 338 12.14 -9.84 -24.97
CA TYR A 338 13.23 -9.07 -25.60
C TYR A 338 14.01 -9.94 -26.57
N GLU A 339 14.63 -9.36 -27.61
CA GLU A 339 15.23 -10.04 -28.77
C GLU A 339 16.17 -11.22 -28.48
N ASN A 340 16.78 -11.32 -27.32
CA ASN A 340 17.70 -12.40 -26.95
C ASN A 340 17.48 -12.96 -25.55
N GLN A 341 16.38 -12.66 -24.92
CA GLN A 341 16.11 -13.04 -23.55
C GLN A 341 14.82 -13.87 -23.47
N GLN A 342 14.97 -15.15 -23.14
CA GLN A 342 13.83 -16.03 -22.90
C GLN A 342 13.35 -15.95 -21.44
N LEU A 343 12.07 -16.15 -21.24
CA LEU A 343 11.43 -16.38 -19.95
C LEU A 343 10.56 -17.66 -19.99
N PRO A 344 10.72 -18.59 -19.04
CA PRO A 344 11.76 -18.65 -18.01
C PRO A 344 13.16 -18.79 -18.58
N GLY A 345 14.19 -18.26 -17.89
CA GLY A 345 15.58 -18.35 -18.32
C GLY A 345 16.54 -17.68 -17.33
N GLY A 346 17.83 -17.97 -17.45
CA GLY A 346 18.84 -17.44 -16.52
C GLY A 346 18.60 -17.88 -15.10
N LEU A 347 18.48 -16.93 -14.17
CA LEU A 347 18.06 -17.19 -12.78
C LEU A 347 16.53 -17.16 -12.62
N LEU A 348 15.81 -16.57 -13.56
CA LEU A 348 14.33 -16.52 -13.58
C LEU A 348 13.75 -17.85 -14.03
N ILE A 349 13.87 -18.85 -13.20
CA ILE A 349 13.40 -20.22 -13.47
C ILE A 349 12.54 -20.74 -12.31
N PRO A 350 11.57 -21.63 -12.57
CA PRO A 350 10.82 -22.26 -11.49
C PRO A 350 11.76 -23.12 -10.63
N LYS A 351 11.50 -23.13 -9.32
CA LYS A 351 12.26 -23.94 -8.35
C LYS A 351 11.33 -24.83 -7.53
N PRO A 352 11.81 -25.98 -6.99
CA PRO A 352 11.04 -26.75 -6.03
C PRO A 352 10.65 -25.92 -4.82
N LYS A 353 9.39 -26.03 -4.40
CA LYS A 353 8.68 -25.30 -3.35
C LYS A 353 8.12 -23.95 -3.77
N ASP A 354 8.35 -23.46 -4.97
CA ASP A 354 7.65 -22.29 -5.47
C ASP A 354 6.15 -22.53 -5.46
N GLU A 355 5.38 -21.54 -5.05
CA GLU A 355 3.93 -21.58 -5.06
C GLU A 355 3.40 -20.98 -6.35
N TYR A 356 2.29 -21.53 -6.83
CA TYR A 356 1.65 -21.08 -8.06
C TYR A 356 0.13 -21.24 -7.97
N SER A 357 -0.61 -20.46 -8.75
CA SER A 357 -2.04 -20.64 -8.98
C SER A 357 -2.34 -20.83 -10.44
N LEU A 358 -3.31 -21.73 -10.74
CA LEU A 358 -3.83 -21.94 -12.08
C LEU A 358 -4.98 -20.98 -12.35
N TYR A 359 -5.02 -20.42 -13.56
CA TYR A 359 -6.17 -19.63 -14.03
C TYR A 359 -6.47 -19.89 -15.52
N ASN A 360 -7.57 -19.34 -16.02
CA ASN A 360 -8.15 -19.67 -17.31
C ASN A 360 -8.54 -21.16 -17.42
N ILE A 361 -8.90 -21.76 -16.29
CA ILE A 361 -9.47 -23.11 -16.24
C ILE A 361 -10.77 -23.09 -15.42
N ARG A 362 -11.63 -24.07 -15.64
CA ARG A 362 -12.69 -24.38 -14.69
C ARG A 362 -12.05 -24.96 -13.43
N MET A 363 -12.69 -24.78 -12.29
CA MET A 363 -12.21 -25.41 -11.06
C MET A 363 -13.11 -26.57 -10.66
N PRO A 364 -12.57 -27.64 -10.03
CA PRO A 364 -13.38 -28.63 -9.36
C PRO A 364 -14.38 -27.99 -8.39
N LYS A 365 -15.55 -28.65 -8.21
CA LYS A 365 -16.70 -28.06 -7.48
C LYS A 365 -16.39 -27.69 -6.03
N GLU A 366 -15.45 -28.37 -5.41
CA GLU A 366 -14.98 -28.14 -4.04
C GLU A 366 -14.30 -26.80 -3.82
N TYR A 367 -13.79 -26.16 -4.85
CA TYR A 367 -13.14 -24.85 -4.76
C TYR A 367 -14.10 -23.65 -4.78
N TYR A 368 -15.33 -23.84 -5.26
CA TYR A 368 -16.33 -22.75 -5.28
C TYR A 368 -16.76 -22.33 -3.88
N PRO A 369 -17.14 -23.23 -2.95
CA PRO A 369 -17.52 -22.82 -1.61
C PRO A 369 -16.41 -22.08 -0.83
N LEU A 370 -15.14 -22.44 -1.08
CA LEU A 370 -14.00 -21.76 -0.46
C LEU A 370 -13.90 -20.31 -0.94
N ALA A 371 -14.02 -20.09 -2.26
CA ALA A 371 -14.00 -18.77 -2.84
C ALA A 371 -15.25 -17.95 -2.42
N GLU A 372 -16.43 -18.58 -2.34
CA GLU A 372 -17.65 -17.93 -1.87
C GLU A 372 -17.52 -17.44 -0.42
N GLN A 373 -16.87 -18.23 0.44
CA GLN A 373 -16.63 -17.86 1.83
C GLN A 373 -15.62 -16.69 1.91
N GLU A 374 -14.49 -16.78 1.21
CA GLU A 374 -13.50 -15.70 1.13
C GLU A 374 -14.16 -14.40 0.65
N TYR A 375 -15.02 -14.50 -0.36
CA TYR A 375 -15.75 -13.39 -0.91
C TYR A 375 -16.74 -12.78 0.12
N ALA A 376 -17.46 -13.62 0.87
CA ALA A 376 -18.37 -13.15 1.91
C ALA A 376 -17.63 -12.41 3.03
N GLU A 377 -16.47 -12.91 3.45
CA GLU A 377 -15.62 -12.27 4.45
C GLU A 377 -15.10 -10.90 3.97
N ALA A 378 -14.67 -10.82 2.71
CA ALA A 378 -14.22 -9.57 2.11
C ALA A 378 -15.36 -8.54 1.99
N VAL A 379 -16.56 -8.98 1.62
CA VAL A 379 -17.76 -8.12 1.55
C VAL A 379 -18.16 -7.63 2.94
N ALA A 380 -18.10 -8.47 3.96
CA ALA A 380 -18.38 -8.06 5.33
C ALA A 380 -17.41 -6.98 5.82
N LYS A 381 -16.10 -7.18 5.61
CA LYS A 381 -15.07 -6.19 5.95
C LYS A 381 -15.29 -4.86 5.21
N TYR A 382 -15.63 -4.92 3.92
CA TYR A 382 -15.91 -3.74 3.12
C TYR A 382 -17.12 -2.96 3.66
N MET A 383 -18.21 -3.66 4.02
CA MET A 383 -19.39 -3.05 4.64
C MET A 383 -19.10 -2.44 6.00
N ASP A 384 -18.27 -3.11 6.82
CA ASP A 384 -17.90 -2.58 8.15
C ASP A 384 -17.14 -1.26 8.03
N LYS A 385 -16.27 -1.13 7.05
CA LYS A 385 -15.48 0.07 6.81
C LYS A 385 -16.32 1.27 6.34
N ILE A 386 -17.24 1.06 5.41
CA ILE A 386 -17.92 2.15 4.69
C ILE A 386 -19.23 2.59 5.36
N SER A 387 -19.83 1.73 6.16
CA SER A 387 -21.10 2.03 6.86
C SER A 387 -20.96 2.86 8.14
N ILE A 388 -19.74 3.24 8.52
CA ILE A 388 -19.46 4.10 9.68
C ILE A 388 -19.61 5.57 9.26
N ASP A 389 -19.97 6.44 10.19
CA ASP A 389 -19.91 7.89 10.01
C ASP A 389 -18.45 8.29 9.69
N THR A 390 -18.20 8.63 8.44
CA THR A 390 -16.89 9.03 7.92
C THR A 390 -16.58 10.51 8.12
N SER A 391 -17.36 11.21 8.97
CA SER A 391 -17.16 12.63 9.21
C SER A 391 -15.77 12.91 9.79
N VAL A 392 -15.12 13.92 9.25
CA VAL A 392 -13.86 14.44 9.77
C VAL A 392 -14.15 15.57 10.73
N TYR A 393 -13.56 15.52 11.91
CA TYR A 393 -13.69 16.57 12.91
C TYR A 393 -12.43 17.43 12.94
N LYS A 394 -12.62 18.75 12.77
CA LYS A 394 -11.55 19.74 13.00
C LYS A 394 -11.74 20.31 14.41
N ALA A 395 -10.75 20.05 15.25
CA ALA A 395 -10.79 20.34 16.68
C ALA A 395 -9.56 21.14 17.13
N PRO A 396 -9.47 22.45 16.79
CA PRO A 396 -8.40 23.29 17.30
C PRO A 396 -8.34 23.25 18.83
N THR A 397 -7.14 23.00 19.34
CA THR A 397 -6.90 22.81 20.78
C THR A 397 -6.31 24.04 21.43
N ASP A 398 -6.43 24.11 22.74
CA ASP A 398 -5.79 25.13 23.58
C ASP A 398 -4.39 24.66 23.96
N TYR A 399 -3.37 25.27 23.37
CA TYR A 399 -1.97 24.95 23.65
C TYR A 399 -1.62 25.09 25.14
N VAL A 400 -2.08 26.12 25.80
CA VAL A 400 -1.79 26.37 27.24
C VAL A 400 -2.36 25.24 28.09
N TYR A 401 -3.61 24.85 27.84
CA TYR A 401 -4.24 23.72 28.51
C TYR A 401 -3.47 22.40 28.29
N LEU A 402 -3.06 22.13 27.04
CA LEU A 402 -2.31 20.91 26.72
C LEU A 402 -0.96 20.85 27.44
N GLU A 403 -0.24 21.98 27.48
CA GLU A 403 1.05 22.09 28.13
C GLU A 403 0.92 21.94 29.68
N GLU A 404 -0.01 22.65 30.32
CA GLU A 404 -0.26 22.55 31.75
C GLU A 404 -0.66 21.15 32.21
N ASN A 405 -1.41 20.43 31.36
CA ASN A 405 -1.85 19.05 31.63
C ASN A 405 -0.90 17.99 31.07
N ARG A 406 0.25 18.37 30.48
CA ARG A 406 1.27 17.49 29.88
C ARG A 406 0.68 16.54 28.84
N ILE A 407 -0.25 17.03 28.02
CA ILE A 407 -0.89 16.29 26.96
C ILE A 407 -0.10 16.49 25.67
N ALA A 408 0.48 15.41 25.13
CA ALA A 408 1.10 15.41 23.81
C ALA A 408 0.13 14.81 22.78
N LEU A 409 -0.32 15.63 21.84
CA LEU A 409 -1.08 15.19 20.69
C LEU A 409 -0.10 14.82 19.57
N LYS A 410 0.12 13.53 19.38
CA LYS A 410 0.93 12.99 18.29
C LYS A 410 0.02 12.35 17.25
N ILE A 411 0.56 12.13 16.03
CA ILE A 411 -0.14 11.41 14.97
C ILE A 411 -0.63 10.04 15.49
N GLY A 412 -1.84 9.63 15.10
CA GLY A 412 -2.46 8.38 15.56
C GLY A 412 -2.92 8.34 17.02
N ARG A 413 -2.79 9.44 17.74
CA ARG A 413 -3.25 9.49 19.13
C ARG A 413 -4.77 9.56 19.19
N ARG A 414 -5.40 8.58 19.83
CA ARG A 414 -6.85 8.57 20.06
C ARG A 414 -7.29 9.76 20.88
N VAL A 415 -8.39 10.38 20.48
CA VAL A 415 -9.07 11.47 21.21
C VAL A 415 -10.53 11.12 21.45
N LEU A 416 -11.03 11.46 22.62
CA LEU A 416 -12.45 11.40 22.95
C LEU A 416 -13.01 12.82 22.90
N LEU A 417 -13.71 13.16 21.82
CA LEU A 417 -14.33 14.47 21.64
C LEU A 417 -15.65 14.52 22.42
N GLU A 418 -15.70 15.34 23.47
CA GLU A 418 -16.88 15.53 24.33
C GLU A 418 -17.75 16.68 23.80
N ASN A 419 -18.94 16.36 23.27
CA ASN A 419 -19.90 17.36 22.81
C ASN A 419 -21.33 16.77 22.70
N GLU A 420 -22.24 17.16 23.58
CA GLU A 420 -23.59 16.64 23.63
C GLU A 420 -24.45 17.03 22.40
N ILE A 421 -24.09 18.10 21.69
CA ILE A 421 -24.83 18.57 20.52
C ILE A 421 -24.48 17.72 19.30
N TYR A 422 -23.19 17.41 19.09
CA TYR A 422 -22.72 16.62 17.95
C TYR A 422 -22.87 15.11 18.15
N PHE A 423 -22.77 14.66 19.41
CA PHE A 423 -22.75 13.24 19.72
C PHE A 423 -23.90 12.88 20.65
N PRO A 424 -24.92 12.12 20.18
CA PRO A 424 -26.07 11.72 21.03
C PRO A 424 -25.69 10.96 22.29
N ALA A 425 -24.53 10.25 22.29
CA ALA A 425 -23.96 9.58 23.46
C ALA A 425 -23.10 10.51 24.33
N GLY A 426 -23.02 11.81 24.02
CA GLY A 426 -22.23 12.81 24.72
C GLY A 426 -20.77 12.90 24.32
N ALA A 427 -20.21 11.86 23.68
CA ALA A 427 -18.81 11.84 23.22
C ALA A 427 -18.62 10.97 21.99
N HIS A 428 -17.54 11.20 21.26
CA HIS A 428 -17.08 10.42 20.11
C HIS A 428 -15.58 10.15 20.25
N GLU A 429 -15.18 8.90 20.13
CA GLU A 429 -13.79 8.50 20.06
C GLU A 429 -13.32 8.50 18.61
N SER A 430 -12.19 9.18 18.37
CA SER A 430 -11.59 9.34 17.05
C SER A 430 -10.07 9.13 17.11
#